data_149eac2b945ece71b2401763dc1354bc
#
_entry.id   149eac2b945ece71b2401763dc1354bc
#
_cell.length_a   1.000
_cell.length_b   1.000
_cell.length_c   1.000
_cell.angle_alpha   90.00
_cell.angle_beta   90.00
_cell.angle_gamma   90.00
#
_symmetry.space_group_name_H-M   'P 1'
#
loop_
_entity.id
_entity.type
_entity.pdbx_description
1 polymer ?
#
loop_
_entity_poly.entity_id
_entity_poly.type
_entity_poly.pdbx_seq_one_letter_code
_entity_poly.pdbx_strand_id
1 'polypeptide(L)'
;MKALIFKEWREHLKWVPLPSLVILLVFSIEKPEEPMPWSMAAYYYCLTAVVFAAALGFLQIVFEAHGDKRSLLLHRPLDPSRIFLAKALAGVSLYLLALGIPFVCLETWKARPGNMPAPYHWRMSLPWLADILSGLVYYFAGMLMAQRAARWYGSRGLALAGAFFCSCLVWTLPEFWQALVAIGIIGSFVGVAAWGSFSAGGE
;
A
#
# COMPACT_ATOMS: atom_id res chain seq x y z
N MET A 1 -10.26 9.05 -18.74
CA MET A 1 -9.93 8.65 -17.37
C MET A 1 -10.36 7.21 -17.07
N LYS A 2 -11.64 6.81 -17.24
CA LYS A 2 -12.10 5.42 -16.98
C LYS A 2 -11.28 4.35 -17.72
N ALA A 3 -11.01 4.53 -19.02
CA ALA A 3 -10.22 3.59 -19.80
C ALA A 3 -8.78 3.44 -19.30
N LEU A 4 -8.18 4.51 -18.77
CA LEU A 4 -6.84 4.49 -18.21
C LEU A 4 -6.78 3.70 -16.89
N ILE A 5 -7.75 3.94 -15.99
CA ILE A 5 -7.90 3.17 -14.75
C ILE A 5 -8.10 1.68 -15.05
N PHE A 6 -8.96 1.37 -16.02
CA PHE A 6 -9.24 -0.03 -16.40
C PHE A 6 -7.99 -0.73 -17.00
N LYS A 7 -7.18 -0.01 -17.79
CA LYS A 7 -5.90 -0.50 -18.30
C LYS A 7 -4.97 -0.88 -17.14
N GLU A 8 -4.75 0.05 -16.20
CA GLU A 8 -3.90 -0.17 -15.03
C GLU A 8 -4.39 -1.36 -14.18
N TRP A 9 -5.71 -1.46 -13.98
CA TRP A 9 -6.31 -2.60 -13.30
C TRP A 9 -5.98 -3.92 -14.00
N ARG A 10 -6.17 -4.01 -15.30
CA ARG A 10 -5.92 -5.22 -16.07
C ARG A 10 -4.46 -5.65 -16.07
N GLU A 11 -3.53 -4.70 -16.06
CA GLU A 11 -2.09 -4.97 -16.03
C GLU A 11 -1.62 -5.48 -14.66
N HIS A 12 -2.21 -4.98 -13.57
CA HIS A 12 -1.74 -5.27 -12.22
C HIS A 12 -2.62 -6.21 -11.40
N LEU A 13 -3.85 -6.50 -11.85
CA LEU A 13 -4.79 -7.40 -11.15
C LEU A 13 -4.20 -8.79 -10.87
N LYS A 14 -3.33 -9.27 -11.74
CA LYS A 14 -2.64 -10.56 -11.58
C LYS A 14 -1.77 -10.66 -10.32
N TRP A 15 -1.36 -9.53 -9.74
CA TRP A 15 -0.54 -9.48 -8.54
C TRP A 15 -1.37 -9.43 -7.24
N VAL A 16 -2.65 -9.10 -7.34
CA VAL A 16 -3.56 -8.98 -6.19
C VAL A 16 -3.71 -10.27 -5.38
N PRO A 17 -3.76 -11.48 -5.97
CA PRO A 17 -3.86 -12.71 -5.20
C PRO A 17 -2.62 -13.01 -4.35
N LEU A 18 -1.45 -12.50 -4.72
CA LEU A 18 -0.19 -12.85 -4.06
C LEU A 18 -0.17 -12.50 -2.56
N PRO A 19 -0.42 -11.25 -2.13
CA PRO A 19 -0.44 -10.92 -0.71
C PRO A 19 -1.57 -11.64 0.04
N SER A 20 -2.72 -11.84 -0.59
CA SER A 20 -3.83 -12.59 0.00
C SER A 20 -3.44 -14.04 0.29
N LEU A 21 -2.74 -14.70 -0.64
CA LEU A 21 -2.22 -16.07 -0.45
C LEU A 21 -1.19 -16.14 0.67
N VAL A 22 -0.25 -15.19 0.73
CA VAL A 22 0.76 -15.14 1.81
C VAL A 22 0.09 -14.99 3.17
N ILE A 23 -0.86 -14.06 3.29
CA ILE A 23 -1.59 -13.83 4.54
C ILE A 23 -2.36 -15.09 4.97
N LEU A 24 -3.11 -15.70 4.05
CA LEU A 24 -3.88 -16.91 4.35
C LEU A 24 -2.98 -18.09 4.72
N LEU A 25 -1.83 -18.23 4.07
CA LEU A 25 -0.85 -19.27 4.38
C LEU A 25 -0.31 -19.09 5.81
N VAL A 26 0.10 -17.88 6.18
CA VAL A 26 0.60 -17.59 7.53
C VAL A 26 -0.45 -17.92 8.58
N PHE A 27 -1.70 -17.50 8.36
CA PHE A 27 -2.80 -17.82 9.27
C PHE A 27 -3.15 -19.29 9.35
N SER A 28 -2.88 -20.07 8.30
CA SER A 28 -3.10 -21.52 8.31
C SER A 28 -2.06 -22.26 9.14
N ILE A 29 -0.85 -21.70 9.25
CA ILE A 29 0.26 -22.28 10.01
C ILE A 29 0.19 -21.89 11.49
N GLU A 30 -0.08 -20.62 11.75
CA GLU A 30 -0.21 -20.10 13.12
C GLU A 30 -1.67 -20.26 13.59
N LYS A 31 -1.91 -21.23 14.48
CA LYS A 31 -3.16 -21.26 15.23
C LYS A 31 -3.16 -20.06 16.19
N PRO A 32 -4.13 -19.18 16.13
CA PRO A 32 -4.20 -18.04 17.03
C PRO A 32 -4.59 -18.52 18.44
N GLU A 33 -3.59 -18.95 19.22
CA GLU A 33 -3.79 -19.36 20.61
C GLU A 33 -3.99 -18.15 21.53
N GLU A 34 -3.61 -16.95 21.08
CA GLU A 34 -3.73 -15.72 21.85
C GLU A 34 -4.40 -14.59 21.06
N PRO A 35 -5.33 -13.83 21.67
CA PRO A 35 -5.95 -12.65 21.06
C PRO A 35 -5.00 -11.44 21.13
N MET A 36 -3.77 -11.56 20.60
CA MET A 36 -2.75 -10.53 20.76
C MET A 36 -2.60 -9.66 19.51
N PRO A 37 -2.54 -8.31 19.64
CA PRO A 37 -2.11 -7.43 18.57
C PRO A 37 -0.63 -7.67 18.17
N TRP A 38 0.11 -8.38 18.99
CA TRP A 38 1.54 -8.68 18.85
C TRP A 38 1.82 -10.11 18.37
N SER A 39 0.82 -10.80 17.83
CA SER A 39 1.04 -12.14 17.26
C SER A 39 2.00 -12.06 16.07
N MET A 40 2.76 -13.11 15.85
CA MET A 40 3.62 -13.22 14.66
C MET A 40 2.79 -13.02 13.38
N ALA A 41 1.54 -13.47 13.37
CA ALA A 41 0.61 -13.25 12.26
C ALA A 41 0.37 -11.76 11.97
N ALA A 42 0.22 -10.90 12.99
CA ALA A 42 0.09 -9.46 12.82
C ALA A 42 1.35 -8.86 12.18
N TYR A 43 2.53 -9.29 12.63
CA TYR A 43 3.79 -8.84 12.06
C TYR A 43 3.92 -9.21 10.57
N TYR A 44 3.61 -10.46 10.20
CA TYR A 44 3.64 -10.90 8.80
C TYR A 44 2.60 -10.18 7.95
N TYR A 45 1.45 -9.86 8.53
CA TYR A 45 0.43 -9.08 7.84
C TYR A 45 0.93 -7.67 7.51
N CYS A 46 1.48 -6.97 8.51
CA CYS A 46 2.08 -5.65 8.35
C CYS A 46 3.21 -5.66 7.32
N LEU A 47 4.14 -6.61 7.43
CA LEU A 47 5.25 -6.76 6.49
C LEU A 47 4.76 -6.99 5.06
N THR A 48 3.77 -7.87 4.89
CA THR A 48 3.17 -8.14 3.57
C THR A 48 2.50 -6.90 3.00
N ALA A 49 1.79 -6.14 3.83
CA ALA A 49 1.15 -4.89 3.45
C ALA A 49 2.16 -3.86 2.93
N VAL A 50 3.21 -3.62 3.69
CA VAL A 50 4.28 -2.67 3.38
C VAL A 50 5.02 -3.05 2.09
N VAL A 51 5.47 -4.31 2.01
CA VAL A 51 6.24 -4.80 0.85
C VAL A 51 5.38 -4.77 -0.41
N PHE A 52 4.14 -5.24 -0.34
CA PHE A 52 3.24 -5.24 -1.49
C PHE A 52 2.89 -3.82 -1.95
N ALA A 53 2.61 -2.91 -1.01
CA ALA A 53 2.32 -1.51 -1.33
C ALA A 53 3.50 -0.83 -2.04
N ALA A 54 4.71 -0.94 -1.47
CA ALA A 54 5.90 -0.36 -2.05
C ALA A 54 6.22 -0.95 -3.44
N ALA A 55 6.12 -2.28 -3.58
CA ALA A 55 6.34 -2.98 -4.84
C ALA A 55 5.31 -2.57 -5.89
N LEU A 56 4.02 -2.49 -5.54
CA LEU A 56 2.97 -2.09 -6.45
C LEU A 56 3.20 -0.67 -6.98
N GLY A 57 3.48 0.30 -6.09
CA GLY A 57 3.77 1.68 -6.48
C GLY A 57 5.02 1.79 -7.37
N PHE A 58 6.08 1.06 -7.03
CA PHE A 58 7.31 1.01 -7.81
C PHE A 58 7.08 0.41 -9.21
N LEU A 59 6.46 -0.75 -9.28
CA LEU A 59 6.24 -1.47 -10.53
C LEU A 59 5.32 -0.72 -11.50
N GLN A 60 4.30 -0.01 -11.01
CA GLN A 60 3.44 0.81 -11.87
C GLN A 60 4.19 1.89 -12.65
N ILE A 61 5.29 2.39 -12.10
CA ILE A 61 6.12 3.41 -12.77
C ILE A 61 7.19 2.73 -13.64
N VAL A 62 7.87 1.71 -13.12
CA VAL A 62 9.00 1.06 -13.82
C VAL A 62 8.55 0.35 -15.09
N PHE A 63 7.40 -0.31 -15.09
CA PHE A 63 6.90 -1.01 -16.29
C PHE A 63 6.57 -0.06 -17.46
N GLU A 64 6.33 1.21 -17.18
CA GLU A 64 6.16 2.20 -18.25
C GLU A 64 7.47 2.82 -18.71
N ALA A 65 8.46 2.89 -17.81
CA ALA A 65 9.78 3.38 -18.17
C ALA A 65 10.53 2.41 -19.11
N HIS A 66 10.17 1.09 -19.07
CA HIS A 66 10.71 0.10 -19.97
C HIS A 66 9.90 0.06 -21.29
N GLY A 67 10.55 0.39 -22.42
CA GLY A 67 10.04 0.16 -23.76
C GLY A 67 9.21 1.28 -24.38
N ASP A 68 9.72 2.53 -24.39
CA ASP A 68 9.14 3.69 -25.10
C ASP A 68 7.65 4.00 -24.87
N LYS A 69 7.01 3.25 -23.95
CA LYS A 69 5.59 3.45 -23.62
C LYS A 69 5.34 4.82 -22.99
N ARG A 70 6.36 5.36 -22.32
CA ARG A 70 6.28 6.70 -21.72
C ARG A 70 6.22 7.78 -22.81
N SER A 71 7.02 7.66 -23.88
CA SER A 71 6.98 8.60 -25.00
C SER A 71 5.62 8.55 -25.72
N LEU A 72 5.04 7.37 -25.90
CA LEU A 72 3.71 7.20 -26.47
C LEU A 72 2.59 7.80 -25.61
N LEU A 73 2.75 7.81 -24.29
CA LEU A 73 1.79 8.44 -23.37
C LEU A 73 1.91 9.96 -23.37
N LEU A 74 3.14 10.49 -23.49
CA LEU A 74 3.41 11.93 -23.55
C LEU A 74 2.96 12.54 -24.89
N HIS A 75 2.93 11.76 -25.97
CA HIS A 75 2.36 12.19 -27.25
C HIS A 75 0.81 12.20 -27.31
N ARG A 76 0.15 11.66 -26.28
CA ARG A 76 -1.30 11.83 -26.15
C ARG A 76 -1.59 13.20 -25.54
N PRO A 77 -2.67 13.89 -25.98
CA PRO A 77 -3.07 15.19 -25.45
C PRO A 77 -3.76 15.03 -24.07
N LEU A 78 -3.09 14.32 -23.15
CA LEU A 78 -3.55 14.07 -21.79
C LEU A 78 -2.62 14.78 -20.81
N ASP A 79 -3.22 15.58 -19.94
CA ASP A 79 -2.52 16.22 -18.83
C ASP A 79 -1.82 15.17 -17.95
N PRO A 80 -0.50 15.31 -17.65
CA PRO A 80 0.24 14.43 -16.77
C PRO A 80 -0.43 14.20 -15.40
N SER A 81 -1.08 15.22 -14.86
CA SER A 81 -1.83 15.13 -13.60
C SER A 81 -2.98 14.12 -13.67
N ARG A 82 -3.68 14.05 -14.81
CA ARG A 82 -4.76 13.08 -15.00
C ARG A 82 -4.25 11.65 -15.14
N ILE A 83 -3.07 11.49 -15.74
CA ILE A 83 -2.41 10.18 -15.86
C ILE A 83 -1.99 9.70 -14.48
N PHE A 84 -1.32 10.56 -13.71
CA PHE A 84 -0.91 10.24 -12.34
C PHE A 84 -2.11 9.88 -11.45
N LEU A 85 -3.18 10.69 -11.50
CA LEU A 85 -4.39 10.45 -10.71
C LEU A 85 -5.04 9.12 -11.07
N ALA A 86 -5.11 8.77 -12.37
CA ALA A 86 -5.66 7.48 -12.80
C ALA A 86 -4.84 6.30 -12.26
N LYS A 87 -3.50 6.41 -12.28
CA LYS A 87 -2.59 5.41 -11.70
C LYS A 87 -2.76 5.29 -10.19
N ALA A 88 -2.76 6.43 -9.50
CA ALA A 88 -2.93 6.47 -8.04
C ALA A 88 -4.26 5.82 -7.63
N LEU A 89 -5.37 6.17 -8.30
CA LEU A 89 -6.68 5.57 -8.02
C LEU A 89 -6.70 4.06 -8.31
N ALA A 90 -6.12 3.63 -9.43
CA ALA A 90 -6.05 2.22 -9.76
C ALA A 90 -5.19 1.44 -8.75
N GLY A 91 -4.00 1.95 -8.42
CA GLY A 91 -3.09 1.28 -7.49
C GLY A 91 -3.63 1.22 -6.07
N VAL A 92 -4.17 2.33 -5.55
CA VAL A 92 -4.81 2.38 -4.23
C VAL A 92 -5.97 1.39 -4.16
N SER A 93 -6.83 1.35 -5.18
CA SER A 93 -7.96 0.41 -5.19
C SER A 93 -7.50 -1.06 -5.26
N LEU A 94 -6.49 -1.39 -6.06
CA LEU A 94 -5.90 -2.73 -6.13
C LEU A 94 -5.26 -3.13 -4.79
N TYR A 95 -4.53 -2.21 -4.17
CA TYR A 95 -3.92 -2.41 -2.86
C TYR A 95 -4.98 -2.70 -1.78
N LEU A 96 -6.03 -1.87 -1.72
CA LEU A 96 -7.11 -2.05 -0.75
C LEU A 96 -7.89 -3.34 -0.99
N LEU A 97 -8.07 -3.78 -2.23
CA LEU A 97 -8.67 -5.08 -2.52
C LEU A 97 -7.77 -6.22 -2.08
N ALA A 98 -6.47 -6.15 -2.39
CA ALA A 98 -5.52 -7.21 -2.07
C ALA A 98 -5.38 -7.49 -0.57
N LEU A 99 -5.46 -6.44 0.26
CA LEU A 99 -5.35 -6.57 1.71
C LEU A 99 -6.69 -6.51 2.43
N GLY A 100 -7.64 -5.74 1.93
CA GLY A 100 -8.95 -5.61 2.54
C GLY A 100 -9.76 -6.90 2.49
N ILE A 101 -9.70 -7.64 1.37
CA ILE A 101 -10.41 -8.92 1.28
C ILE A 101 -9.93 -9.92 2.35
N PRO A 102 -8.63 -10.26 2.46
CA PRO A 102 -8.18 -11.17 3.52
C PRO A 102 -8.41 -10.60 4.92
N PHE A 103 -8.32 -9.28 5.12
CA PHE A 103 -8.65 -8.64 6.38
C PHE A 103 -10.10 -8.93 6.78
N VAL A 104 -11.06 -8.65 5.91
CA VAL A 104 -12.49 -8.90 6.20
C VAL A 104 -12.75 -10.39 6.42
N CYS A 105 -12.15 -11.28 5.63
CA CYS A 105 -12.26 -12.72 5.81
C CYS A 105 -11.76 -13.17 7.19
N LEU A 106 -10.61 -12.67 7.63
CA LEU A 106 -10.01 -13.01 8.92
C LEU A 106 -10.83 -12.46 10.09
N GLU A 107 -11.29 -11.22 9.99
CA GLU A 107 -12.10 -10.60 11.05
C GLU A 107 -13.47 -11.28 11.18
N THR A 108 -14.08 -11.65 10.07
CA THR A 108 -15.33 -12.43 10.10
C THR A 108 -15.12 -13.84 10.64
N TRP A 109 -13.97 -14.46 10.40
CA TRP A 109 -13.61 -15.75 10.98
C TRP A 109 -13.40 -15.63 12.50
N LYS A 110 -12.65 -14.63 12.97
CA LYS A 110 -12.44 -14.35 14.41
C LYS A 110 -13.74 -14.07 15.14
N ALA A 111 -14.69 -13.39 14.50
CA ALA A 111 -15.99 -13.05 15.09
C ALA A 111 -16.90 -14.27 15.33
N ARG A 112 -16.60 -15.44 14.74
CA ARG A 112 -17.40 -16.66 14.96
C ARG A 112 -17.14 -17.24 16.34
N PRO A 113 -18.19 -17.64 17.07
CA PRO A 113 -18.04 -18.28 18.37
C PRO A 113 -17.15 -19.53 18.30
N GLY A 114 -16.22 -19.65 19.23
CA GLY A 114 -15.30 -20.79 19.33
C GLY A 114 -13.99 -20.65 18.54
N ASN A 115 -13.83 -19.65 17.67
CA ASN A 115 -12.58 -19.45 16.93
C ASN A 115 -11.55 -18.65 17.71
N MET A 116 -11.98 -17.91 18.73
CA MET A 116 -11.09 -17.13 19.61
C MET A 116 -11.31 -17.52 21.06
N PRO A 117 -10.26 -17.58 21.90
CA PRO A 117 -10.37 -17.90 23.32
C PRO A 117 -11.06 -16.81 24.15
N ALA A 118 -11.14 -15.58 23.63
CA ALA A 118 -11.80 -14.45 24.29
C ALA A 118 -12.91 -13.86 23.39
N PRO A 119 -13.89 -13.15 23.96
CA PRO A 119 -14.91 -12.47 23.16
C PRO A 119 -14.27 -11.50 22.17
N TYR A 120 -14.61 -11.64 20.90
CA TYR A 120 -14.11 -10.75 19.86
C TYR A 120 -14.76 -9.38 19.94
N HIS A 121 -13.93 -8.33 19.93
CA HIS A 121 -14.35 -6.94 19.78
C HIS A 121 -13.66 -6.33 18.56
N TRP A 122 -14.41 -5.71 17.67
CA TRP A 122 -13.89 -5.11 16.45
C TRP A 122 -12.76 -4.07 16.70
N ARG A 123 -12.70 -3.46 17.89
CA ARG A 123 -11.60 -2.58 18.28
C ARG A 123 -10.23 -3.28 18.27
N MET A 124 -10.19 -4.61 18.42
CA MET A 124 -8.96 -5.40 18.35
C MET A 124 -8.36 -5.38 16.93
N SER A 125 -9.15 -5.06 15.92
CA SER A 125 -8.72 -5.00 14.52
C SER A 125 -8.20 -3.61 14.11
N LEU A 126 -8.37 -2.58 14.94
CA LEU A 126 -7.95 -1.21 14.61
C LEU A 126 -6.44 -1.08 14.33
N PRO A 127 -5.52 -1.71 15.09
CA PRO A 127 -4.10 -1.67 14.77
C PRO A 127 -3.79 -2.23 13.38
N TRP A 128 -4.42 -3.33 13.00
CA TRP A 128 -4.25 -3.95 11.69
C TRP A 128 -4.78 -3.08 10.57
N LEU A 129 -5.89 -2.40 10.82
CA LEU A 129 -6.43 -1.44 9.88
C LEU A 129 -5.50 -0.23 9.72
N ALA A 130 -4.88 0.25 10.80
CA ALA A 130 -3.87 1.30 10.74
C ALA A 130 -2.66 0.87 9.91
N ASP A 131 -2.20 -0.39 10.04
CA ASP A 131 -1.10 -0.93 9.23
C ASP A 131 -1.47 -1.01 7.74
N ILE A 132 -2.68 -1.44 7.40
CA ILE A 132 -3.16 -1.43 6.01
C ILE A 132 -3.15 0.01 5.47
N LEU A 133 -3.64 0.96 6.23
CA LEU A 133 -3.71 2.36 5.80
C LEU A 133 -2.32 2.99 5.70
N SER A 134 -1.39 2.64 6.60
CA SER A 134 0.01 3.10 6.51
C SER A 134 0.70 2.60 5.25
N GLY A 135 0.34 1.43 4.75
CA GLY A 135 0.81 0.90 3.47
C GLY A 135 0.53 1.82 2.28
N LEU A 136 -0.50 2.68 2.34
CA LEU A 136 -0.71 3.69 1.31
C LEU A 136 0.45 4.70 1.21
N VAL A 137 1.10 5.01 2.33
CA VAL A 137 2.29 5.87 2.36
C VAL A 137 3.44 5.17 1.62
N TYR A 138 3.62 3.85 1.85
CA TYR A 138 4.62 3.06 1.14
C TYR A 138 4.32 2.92 -0.36
N TYR A 139 3.05 2.86 -0.74
CA TYR A 139 2.66 2.85 -2.14
C TYR A 139 3.15 4.13 -2.86
N PHE A 140 2.86 5.32 -2.31
CA PHE A 140 3.35 6.57 -2.88
C PHE A 140 4.86 6.72 -2.77
N ALA A 141 5.48 6.21 -1.71
CA ALA A 141 6.93 6.18 -1.56
C ALA A 141 7.58 5.29 -2.63
N GLY A 142 6.98 4.15 -2.96
CA GLY A 142 7.40 3.28 -4.06
C GLY A 142 7.31 3.97 -5.42
N MET A 143 6.21 4.68 -5.70
CA MET A 143 6.09 5.50 -6.91
C MET A 143 7.18 6.57 -7.00
N LEU A 144 7.42 7.30 -5.90
CA LEU A 144 8.43 8.34 -5.84
C LEU A 144 9.86 7.79 -6.03
N MET A 145 10.14 6.63 -5.43
CA MET A 145 11.41 5.93 -5.61
C MET A 145 11.68 5.57 -7.08
N ALA A 146 10.66 5.11 -7.79
CA ALA A 146 10.77 4.72 -9.20
C ALA A 146 10.98 5.92 -10.16
N GLN A 147 10.47 7.10 -9.77
CA GLN A 147 10.55 8.31 -10.60
C GLN A 147 11.88 9.06 -10.44
N ARG A 148 12.56 8.91 -9.30
CA ARG A 148 13.79 9.67 -9.03
C ARG A 148 14.97 9.18 -9.87
N ALA A 149 15.45 10.04 -10.75
CA ALA A 149 16.73 9.90 -11.45
C ALA A 149 17.88 10.32 -10.50
N ALA A 150 18.08 9.57 -9.41
CA ALA A 150 19.09 9.93 -8.43
C ALA A 150 20.47 9.37 -8.83
N ARG A 151 21.52 10.20 -8.73
CA ARG A 151 22.90 9.80 -8.94
C ARG A 151 23.41 8.81 -7.90
N TRP A 152 22.82 8.84 -6.70
CA TRP A 152 23.17 7.96 -5.60
C TRP A 152 21.97 7.08 -5.19
N TYR A 153 22.17 5.78 -5.12
CA TYR A 153 21.11 4.80 -4.82
C TYR A 153 20.44 5.05 -3.45
N GLY A 154 21.18 5.51 -2.44
CA GLY A 154 20.64 5.85 -1.13
C GLY A 154 19.58 6.93 -1.14
N SER A 155 19.69 7.93 -2.03
CA SER A 155 18.70 9.00 -2.14
C SER A 155 17.35 8.53 -2.69
N ARG A 156 17.33 7.44 -3.45
CA ARG A 156 16.08 6.81 -3.91
C ARG A 156 15.31 6.18 -2.75
N GLY A 157 16.04 5.60 -1.78
CA GLY A 157 15.46 4.96 -0.60
C GLY A 157 14.89 5.92 0.44
N LEU A 158 15.18 7.22 0.38
CA LEU A 158 14.71 8.19 1.38
C LEU A 158 13.18 8.23 1.50
N ALA A 159 12.46 8.05 0.39
CA ALA A 159 10.99 7.99 0.43
C ALA A 159 10.49 6.80 1.24
N LEU A 160 11.12 5.63 1.09
CA LEU A 160 10.79 4.43 1.88
C LEU A 160 11.20 4.58 3.34
N ALA A 161 12.34 5.23 3.63
CA ALA A 161 12.74 5.55 4.99
C ALA A 161 11.71 6.48 5.68
N GLY A 162 11.20 7.48 4.96
CA GLY A 162 10.12 8.34 5.46
C GLY A 162 8.82 7.58 5.73
N ALA A 163 8.47 6.64 4.86
CA ALA A 163 7.30 5.77 5.06
C ALA A 163 7.51 4.83 6.27
N PHE A 164 8.71 4.30 6.46
CA PHE A 164 9.05 3.51 7.65
C PHE A 164 8.94 4.33 8.94
N PHE A 165 9.39 5.58 8.92
CA PHE A 165 9.23 6.50 10.04
C PHE A 165 7.75 6.74 10.37
N CYS A 166 6.89 6.84 9.34
CA CYS A 166 5.44 6.92 9.51
C CYS A 166 4.89 5.68 10.25
N SER A 167 5.29 4.48 9.85
CA SER A 167 4.87 3.25 10.54
C SER A 167 5.32 3.24 12.00
N CYS A 168 6.57 3.60 12.29
CA CYS A 168 7.05 3.70 13.67
C CYS A 168 6.22 4.70 14.48
N LEU A 169 5.88 5.85 13.90
CA LEU A 169 5.04 6.85 14.56
C LEU A 169 3.63 6.30 14.84
N VAL A 170 3.00 5.66 13.86
CA VAL A 170 1.66 5.05 13.99
C VAL A 170 1.61 4.05 15.15
N TRP A 171 2.65 3.24 15.34
CA TRP A 171 2.72 2.26 16.42
C TRP A 171 2.94 2.88 17.81
N THR A 172 3.43 4.12 17.89
CA THR A 172 3.61 4.83 19.17
C THR A 172 2.37 5.64 19.59
N LEU A 173 1.44 5.87 18.67
CA LEU A 173 0.24 6.65 18.96
C LEU A 173 -0.82 5.81 19.69
N PRO A 174 -1.35 6.30 20.83
CA PRO A 174 -2.28 5.51 21.65
C PRO A 174 -3.68 5.38 21.03
N GLU A 175 -4.08 6.34 20.17
CA GLU A 175 -5.42 6.40 19.64
C GLU A 175 -5.45 6.22 18.11
N PHE A 176 -6.38 5.40 17.62
CA PHE A 176 -6.50 5.12 16.18
C PHE A 176 -6.71 6.38 15.32
N TRP A 177 -7.49 7.37 15.80
CA TRP A 177 -7.69 8.61 15.05
C TRP A 177 -6.40 9.42 14.88
N GLN A 178 -5.49 9.39 15.88
CA GLN A 178 -4.18 10.04 15.77
C GLN A 178 -3.32 9.35 14.70
N ALA A 179 -3.35 8.03 14.65
CA ALA A 179 -2.71 7.25 13.59
C ALA A 179 -3.26 7.65 12.21
N LEU A 180 -4.57 7.78 12.05
CA LEU A 180 -5.19 8.24 10.80
C LEU A 180 -4.73 9.64 10.38
N VAL A 181 -4.65 10.57 11.33
CA VAL A 181 -4.14 11.93 11.06
C VAL A 181 -2.68 11.90 10.61
N ALA A 182 -1.83 11.14 11.30
CA ALA A 182 -0.42 10.99 10.95
C ALA A 182 -0.25 10.39 9.54
N ILE A 183 -0.97 9.30 9.24
CA ILE A 183 -0.98 8.66 7.92
C ILE A 183 -1.47 9.64 6.85
N GLY A 184 -2.54 10.39 7.14
CA GLY A 184 -3.11 11.38 6.22
C GLY A 184 -2.12 12.50 5.89
N ILE A 185 -1.46 13.07 6.88
CA ILE A 185 -0.48 14.14 6.71
C ILE A 185 0.74 13.62 5.92
N ILE A 186 1.38 12.56 6.40
CA ILE A 186 2.61 12.03 5.78
C ILE A 186 2.30 11.47 4.39
N GLY A 187 1.19 10.75 4.23
CA GLY A 187 0.74 10.22 2.95
C GLY A 187 0.46 11.32 1.92
N SER A 188 -0.13 12.44 2.35
CA SER A 188 -0.35 13.60 1.49
C SER A 188 0.97 14.23 1.05
N PHE A 189 1.94 14.40 1.95
CA PHE A 189 3.26 14.92 1.61
C PHE A 189 3.99 14.03 0.58
N VAL A 190 4.02 12.72 0.83
CA VAL A 190 4.66 11.77 -0.09
C VAL A 190 3.91 11.70 -1.42
N GLY A 191 2.57 11.73 -1.39
CA GLY A 191 1.72 11.73 -2.59
C GLY A 191 1.93 12.98 -3.45
N VAL A 192 1.98 14.17 -2.84
CA VAL A 192 2.28 15.44 -3.53
C VAL A 192 3.69 15.43 -4.11
N ALA A 193 4.68 14.92 -3.36
CA ALA A 193 6.05 14.78 -3.86
C ALA A 193 6.12 13.81 -5.06
N ALA A 194 5.38 12.69 -5.01
CA ALA A 194 5.31 11.74 -6.13
C ALA A 194 4.62 12.38 -7.35
N TRP A 195 3.55 13.12 -7.15
CA TRP A 195 2.88 13.85 -8.22
C TRP A 195 3.78 14.92 -8.86
N GLY A 196 4.45 15.75 -8.04
CA GLY A 196 5.38 16.78 -8.52
C GLY A 196 6.54 16.18 -9.30
N SER A 197 7.12 15.07 -8.82
CA SER A 197 8.19 14.35 -9.54
C SER A 197 7.70 13.76 -10.87
N PHE A 198 6.45 13.28 -10.91
CA PHE A 198 5.84 12.76 -12.13
C PHE A 198 5.61 13.85 -13.18
N SER A 199 5.14 15.02 -12.75
CA SER A 199 4.88 16.18 -13.62
C SER A 199 6.16 16.77 -14.18
N ALA A 200 7.21 16.94 -13.35
CA ALA A 200 8.50 17.49 -13.77
C ALA A 200 9.28 16.56 -14.72
N GLY A 201 9.06 15.27 -14.69
CA GLY A 201 9.70 14.31 -15.60
C GLY A 201 9.04 14.23 -16.98
N GLY A 202 8.03 15.06 -17.25
CA GLY A 202 7.33 15.19 -18.54
C GLY A 202 7.80 16.38 -19.38
N GLU A 203 8.64 17.26 -18.81
CA GLU A 203 9.31 18.37 -19.50
C GLU A 203 10.72 17.92 -19.91
#